data_70ddce344189ab596ceba13503ddb8b0
#
_entry.id   70ddce344189ab596ceba13503ddb8b0
#
_cell.length_a   1.000
_cell.length_b   1.000
_cell.length_c   1.000
_cell.angle_alpha   90.00
_cell.angle_beta   90.00
_cell.angle_gamma   90.00
#
_symmetry.space_group_name_H-M   'P 1'
#
loop_
_entity.id
_entity.type
_entity.pdbx_description
1 polymer ?
#
loop_
_entity_poly.entity_id
_entity_poly.type
_entity_poly.pdbx_seq_one_letter_code
_entity_poly.pdbx_strand_id
1 'polypeptide(L)'
;MLSAVSAERAAEMSMGALLLESGKLNPEDAERVLRMQKETGIRFGEAAVRLGLVSEEDIQQVLARQFSYPYLQKGQAGLSPKLIAAYEPFSPQVESLRAIRSQLMLRWFARGRRALAIVGVDQDDGSALFAANLAIVFSQLGEQTLLVDANLRAPRQQDAFAIKPRQGLSDLLAGRADLDVIARVPAFVDLSVMPAGTLPPNPQELLAREGFRNLNTQLESRYDIVLYDVPPFQVGVDAVAVASR
;
A
#
# COMPACT_ATOMS: atom_id res chain seq x y z
N MET A 1 17.85 -11.44 -2.33
CA MET A 1 19.25 -11.01 -2.46
C MET A 1 19.53 -10.16 -3.71
N LEU A 2 19.02 -10.48 -4.90
CA LEU A 2 19.22 -9.68 -6.12
C LEU A 2 18.59 -8.27 -6.08
N SER A 3 17.48 -8.07 -5.33
CA SER A 3 16.80 -6.77 -5.23
C SER A 3 17.53 -5.75 -4.34
N ALA A 4 18.19 -6.19 -3.25
CA ALA A 4 18.93 -5.31 -2.35
C ALA A 4 20.20 -4.74 -3.01
N VAL A 5 20.94 -5.58 -3.74
CA VAL A 5 22.15 -5.15 -4.46
C VAL A 5 21.83 -4.15 -5.58
N SER A 6 20.65 -4.30 -6.24
CA SER A 6 20.23 -3.34 -7.26
C SER A 6 19.79 -2.00 -6.68
N ALA A 7 19.18 -2.00 -5.49
CA ALA A 7 18.78 -0.78 -4.79
C ALA A 7 19.98 0.02 -4.25
N GLU A 8 20.96 -0.65 -3.65
CA GLU A 8 22.21 0.00 -3.21
C GLU A 8 22.97 0.62 -4.38
N ARG A 9 23.06 -0.09 -5.52
CA ARG A 9 23.70 0.42 -6.74
C ARG A 9 22.97 1.63 -7.32
N ALA A 10 21.63 1.66 -7.26
CA ALA A 10 20.84 2.78 -7.72
C ALA A 10 21.01 4.04 -6.83
N ALA A 11 21.18 3.85 -5.51
CA ALA A 11 21.41 4.96 -4.57
C ALA A 11 22.75 5.68 -4.82
N GLU A 12 23.76 4.98 -5.36
CA GLU A 12 25.07 5.55 -5.70
C GLU A 12 25.13 6.19 -7.10
N MET A 13 24.14 5.93 -7.96
CA MET A 13 24.13 6.44 -9.34
C MET A 13 23.57 7.85 -9.43
N SER A 14 24.16 8.69 -10.28
CA SER A 14 23.60 10.00 -10.59
C SER A 14 22.26 9.90 -11.34
N MET A 15 21.41 10.92 -11.22
CA MET A 15 20.13 10.98 -11.95
C MET A 15 20.30 10.77 -13.45
N GLY A 16 21.33 11.37 -14.06
CA GLY A 16 21.62 11.18 -15.48
C GLY A 16 21.92 9.73 -15.84
N ALA A 17 22.70 9.03 -15.01
CA ALA A 17 23.00 7.62 -15.22
C ALA A 17 21.76 6.73 -15.10
N LEU A 18 20.86 7.00 -14.15
CA LEU A 18 19.62 6.26 -13.99
C LEU A 18 18.64 6.50 -15.14
N LEU A 19 18.56 7.72 -15.69
CA LEU A 19 17.75 8.03 -16.87
C LEU A 19 18.27 7.33 -18.12
N LEU A 20 19.60 7.24 -18.30
CA LEU A 20 20.23 6.47 -19.37
C LEU A 20 19.95 4.97 -19.23
N GLU A 21 20.16 4.40 -18.03
CA GLU A 21 19.93 2.98 -17.75
C GLU A 21 18.46 2.58 -17.96
N SER A 22 17.52 3.46 -17.60
CA SER A 22 16.08 3.23 -17.81
C SER A 22 15.62 3.44 -19.27
N GLY A 23 16.52 3.85 -20.17
CA GLY A 23 16.19 4.15 -21.56
C GLY A 23 15.33 5.39 -21.76
N LYS A 24 15.14 6.21 -20.72
CA LYS A 24 14.36 7.46 -20.76
C LYS A 24 15.15 8.60 -21.41
N LEU A 25 16.46 8.49 -21.42
CA LEU A 25 17.37 9.45 -22.06
C LEU A 25 18.39 8.67 -22.88
N ASN A 26 18.79 9.20 -24.01
CA ASN A 26 19.92 8.68 -24.79
C ASN A 26 21.22 9.48 -24.48
N PRO A 27 22.40 9.01 -24.86
CA PRO A 27 23.67 9.71 -24.57
C PRO A 27 23.75 11.10 -25.16
N GLU A 28 23.24 11.32 -26.40
CA GLU A 28 23.25 12.61 -27.06
C GLU A 28 22.40 13.66 -26.33
N ASP A 29 21.20 13.22 -25.89
CA ASP A 29 20.31 14.07 -25.11
C ASP A 29 20.88 14.35 -23.71
N ALA A 30 21.56 13.39 -23.09
CA ALA A 30 22.26 13.62 -21.82
C ALA A 30 23.33 14.72 -21.93
N GLU A 31 24.10 14.77 -23.05
CA GLU A 31 25.05 15.84 -23.30
C GLU A 31 24.37 17.21 -23.48
N ARG A 32 23.20 17.25 -24.14
CA ARG A 32 22.41 18.48 -24.27
C ARG A 32 21.93 18.98 -22.91
N VAL A 33 21.47 18.08 -22.03
CA VAL A 33 21.08 18.42 -20.67
C VAL A 33 22.24 18.96 -19.86
N LEU A 34 23.42 18.32 -19.93
CA LEU A 34 24.62 18.76 -19.22
C LEU A 34 25.08 20.15 -19.68
N ARG A 35 24.97 20.43 -20.98
CA ARG A 35 25.28 21.76 -21.54
C ARG A 35 24.34 22.82 -20.98
N MET A 36 23.02 22.58 -21.01
CA MET A 36 22.05 23.49 -20.44
C MET A 36 22.22 23.70 -18.94
N GLN A 37 22.50 22.62 -18.18
CA GLN A 37 22.82 22.71 -16.76
C GLN A 37 24.01 23.63 -16.50
N LYS A 38 25.06 23.50 -17.31
CA LYS A 38 26.30 24.29 -17.19
C LYS A 38 26.07 25.78 -17.51
N GLU A 39 25.21 26.07 -18.50
CA GLU A 39 24.89 27.42 -18.94
C GLU A 39 23.95 28.15 -17.97
N THR A 40 22.98 27.42 -17.39
CA THR A 40 21.91 28.02 -16.60
C THR A 40 22.03 27.81 -15.10
N GLY A 41 22.89 26.89 -14.65
CA GLY A 41 23.08 26.55 -13.23
C GLY A 41 21.91 25.77 -12.58
N ILE A 42 20.91 25.36 -13.37
CA ILE A 42 19.77 24.57 -12.87
C ILE A 42 20.14 23.10 -12.68
N ARG A 43 19.30 22.33 -11.97
CA ARG A 43 19.54 20.90 -11.74
C ARG A 43 19.38 20.10 -13.03
N PHE A 44 20.10 18.96 -13.15
CA PHE A 44 20.05 18.07 -14.32
C PHE A 44 18.61 17.68 -14.70
N GLY A 45 17.80 17.23 -13.73
CA GLY A 45 16.41 16.85 -13.95
C GLY A 45 15.56 18.01 -14.48
N GLU A 46 15.74 19.21 -13.94
CA GLU A 46 15.04 20.42 -14.39
C GLU A 46 15.44 20.80 -15.80
N ALA A 47 16.73 20.69 -16.14
CA ALA A 47 17.23 20.94 -17.50
C ALA A 47 16.62 19.94 -18.49
N ALA A 48 16.55 18.67 -18.13
CA ALA A 48 15.98 17.61 -18.97
C ALA A 48 14.49 17.81 -19.25
N VAL A 49 13.71 18.23 -18.24
CA VAL A 49 12.30 18.57 -18.40
C VAL A 49 12.11 19.83 -19.26
N ARG A 50 12.90 20.88 -19.04
CA ARG A 50 12.84 22.12 -19.86
C ARG A 50 13.16 21.88 -21.33
N LEU A 51 14.05 20.95 -21.62
CA LEU A 51 14.38 20.53 -22.99
C LEU A 51 13.28 19.61 -23.58
N GLY A 52 12.26 19.22 -22.82
CA GLY A 52 11.20 18.32 -23.27
C GLY A 52 11.68 16.88 -23.53
N LEU A 53 12.84 16.49 -22.98
CA LEU A 53 13.44 15.18 -23.20
C LEU A 53 12.90 14.11 -22.27
N VAL A 54 12.46 14.51 -21.07
CA VAL A 54 11.78 13.66 -20.07
C VAL A 54 10.65 14.44 -19.44
N SER A 55 9.67 13.74 -18.87
CA SER A 55 8.60 14.32 -18.08
C SER A 55 9.01 14.51 -16.60
N GLU A 56 8.27 15.33 -15.85
CA GLU A 56 8.43 15.41 -14.39
C GLU A 56 8.18 14.05 -13.73
N GLU A 57 7.25 13.26 -14.26
CA GLU A 57 6.95 11.92 -13.81
C GLU A 57 8.15 10.97 -13.98
N ASP A 58 8.88 11.07 -15.09
CA ASP A 58 10.12 10.30 -15.32
C ASP A 58 11.20 10.66 -14.28
N ILE A 59 11.34 11.94 -13.96
CA ILE A 59 12.27 12.40 -12.92
C ILE A 59 11.89 11.83 -11.55
N GLN A 60 10.60 11.88 -11.20
CA GLN A 60 10.11 11.34 -9.93
C GLN A 60 10.32 9.82 -9.84
N GLN A 61 10.12 9.08 -10.93
CA GLN A 61 10.38 7.64 -10.99
C GLN A 61 11.86 7.31 -10.74
N VAL A 62 12.76 8.08 -11.33
CA VAL A 62 14.20 7.90 -11.14
C VAL A 62 14.61 8.24 -9.71
N LEU A 63 14.08 9.32 -9.14
CA LEU A 63 14.29 9.68 -7.74
C LEU A 63 13.79 8.58 -6.80
N ALA A 64 12.61 8.03 -7.03
CA ALA A 64 12.08 6.95 -6.22
C ALA A 64 13.00 5.72 -6.23
N ARG A 65 13.58 5.35 -7.40
CA ARG A 65 14.59 4.29 -7.48
C ARG A 65 15.85 4.63 -6.69
N GLN A 66 16.34 5.87 -6.83
CA GLN A 66 17.54 6.35 -6.13
C GLN A 66 17.38 6.30 -4.60
N PHE A 67 16.18 6.61 -4.09
CA PHE A 67 15.86 6.56 -2.67
C PHE A 67 15.26 5.22 -2.23
N SER A 68 15.29 4.19 -3.09
CA SER A 68 14.72 2.87 -2.80
C SER A 68 13.26 2.92 -2.32
N TYR A 69 12.49 3.91 -2.80
CA TYR A 69 11.09 4.07 -2.42
C TYR A 69 10.24 3.01 -3.14
N PRO A 70 9.50 2.15 -2.41
CA PRO A 70 8.74 1.07 -3.00
C PRO A 70 7.50 1.61 -3.74
N TYR A 71 7.50 1.49 -5.06
CA TYR A 71 6.36 1.76 -5.94
C TYR A 71 6.39 0.82 -7.15
N LEU A 72 5.29 0.74 -7.88
CA LEU A 72 5.13 -0.10 -9.06
C LEU A 72 4.95 0.73 -10.32
N GLN A 73 5.42 0.22 -11.45
CA GLN A 73 5.01 0.74 -12.76
C GLN A 73 3.61 0.22 -13.10
N LYS A 74 2.81 1.03 -13.83
CA LYS A 74 1.47 0.63 -14.25
C LYS A 74 1.52 -0.71 -14.99
N GLY A 75 0.70 -1.67 -14.54
CA GLY A 75 0.65 -3.03 -15.08
C GLY A 75 1.60 -4.03 -14.42
N GLN A 76 2.51 -3.61 -13.53
CA GLN A 76 3.32 -4.53 -12.74
C GLN A 76 2.50 -5.18 -11.62
N ALA A 77 2.88 -6.41 -11.25
CA ALA A 77 2.34 -7.19 -10.13
C ALA A 77 0.84 -7.55 -10.24
N GLY A 78 0.13 -7.14 -11.29
CA GLY A 78 -1.29 -7.48 -11.48
C GLY A 78 -2.25 -6.90 -10.45
N LEU A 79 -1.80 -5.95 -9.63
CA LEU A 79 -2.64 -5.27 -8.63
C LEU A 79 -3.66 -4.36 -9.31
N SER A 80 -4.77 -4.08 -8.62
CA SER A 80 -5.78 -3.15 -9.12
C SER A 80 -5.17 -1.78 -9.48
N PRO A 81 -5.47 -1.23 -10.66
CA PRO A 81 -4.99 0.12 -11.05
C PRO A 81 -5.54 1.24 -10.15
N LYS A 82 -6.57 0.96 -9.35
CA LYS A 82 -7.12 1.88 -8.36
C LYS A 82 -6.26 2.00 -7.09
N LEU A 83 -5.22 1.18 -6.94
CA LEU A 83 -4.24 1.31 -5.86
C LEU A 83 -3.23 2.40 -6.21
N ILE A 84 -3.67 3.65 -6.14
CA ILE A 84 -2.87 4.83 -6.51
C ILE A 84 -1.59 4.94 -5.68
N ALA A 85 -1.61 4.53 -4.42
CA ALA A 85 -0.41 4.51 -3.58
C ALA A 85 0.68 3.56 -4.11
N ALA A 86 0.29 2.54 -4.90
CA ALA A 86 1.22 1.63 -5.54
C ALA A 86 1.81 2.20 -6.83
N TYR A 87 1.02 2.90 -7.64
CA TYR A 87 1.37 3.27 -9.01
C TYR A 87 1.65 4.75 -9.22
N GLU A 88 1.10 5.62 -8.38
CA GLU A 88 1.20 7.08 -8.48
C GLU A 88 1.61 7.70 -7.13
N PRO A 89 2.77 7.26 -6.56
CA PRO A 89 3.15 7.58 -5.18
C PRO A 89 3.35 9.07 -4.93
N PHE A 90 3.49 9.88 -5.97
CA PHE A 90 3.72 11.33 -5.88
C PHE A 90 2.47 12.15 -6.18
N SER A 91 1.31 11.50 -6.39
CA SER A 91 0.05 12.20 -6.64
C SER A 91 -0.43 12.96 -5.39
N PRO A 92 -1.18 14.08 -5.55
CA PRO A 92 -1.75 14.82 -4.43
C PRO A 92 -2.66 13.97 -3.53
N GLN A 93 -3.32 12.98 -4.11
CA GLN A 93 -4.18 12.04 -3.39
C GLN A 93 -3.35 11.15 -2.44
N VAL A 94 -2.20 10.65 -2.90
CA VAL A 94 -1.29 9.85 -2.06
C VAL A 94 -0.64 10.71 -0.99
N GLU A 95 -0.33 11.98 -1.29
CA GLU A 95 0.16 12.91 -0.28
C GLU A 95 -0.88 13.15 0.84
N SER A 96 -2.16 13.24 0.48
CA SER A 96 -3.25 13.29 1.45
C SER A 96 -3.30 12.04 2.33
N LEU A 97 -3.09 10.85 1.76
CA LEU A 97 -2.99 9.60 2.53
C LEU A 97 -1.79 9.60 3.48
N ARG A 98 -0.64 10.13 3.07
CA ARG A 98 0.54 10.31 3.94
C ARG A 98 0.26 11.26 5.10
N ALA A 99 -0.47 12.35 4.85
CA ALA A 99 -0.89 13.28 5.90
C ALA A 99 -1.81 12.58 6.92
N ILE A 100 -2.80 11.78 6.45
CA ILE A 100 -3.67 10.98 7.31
C ILE A 100 -2.86 9.96 8.10
N ARG A 101 -1.95 9.21 7.44
CA ARG A 101 -1.03 8.28 8.13
C ARG A 101 -0.27 8.98 9.24
N SER A 102 0.32 10.15 8.98
CA SER A 102 1.09 10.90 9.98
C SER A 102 0.24 11.30 11.18
N GLN A 103 -1.02 11.71 10.96
CA GLN A 103 -1.95 12.01 12.05
C GLN A 103 -2.32 10.76 12.86
N LEU A 104 -2.54 9.62 12.18
CA LEU A 104 -2.83 8.35 12.84
C LEU A 104 -1.63 7.86 13.67
N MET A 105 -0.41 7.95 13.11
CA MET A 105 0.81 7.61 13.85
C MET A 105 0.93 8.42 15.14
N LEU A 106 0.74 9.74 15.08
CA LEU A 106 0.89 10.62 16.23
C LEU A 106 -0.25 10.48 17.26
N ARG A 107 -1.49 10.29 16.82
CA ARG A 107 -2.67 10.40 17.69
C ARG A 107 -3.25 9.07 18.11
N TRP A 108 -3.01 8.00 17.33
CA TRP A 108 -3.58 6.69 17.56
C TRP A 108 -2.51 5.66 17.92
N PHE A 109 -1.58 5.39 17.01
CA PHE A 109 -0.58 4.34 17.17
C PHE A 109 0.47 4.68 18.24
N ALA A 110 0.89 5.94 18.35
CA ALA A 110 1.80 6.41 19.43
C ALA A 110 1.25 6.19 20.84
N ARG A 111 -0.06 5.91 21.00
CA ARG A 111 -0.68 5.57 22.28
C ARG A 111 -0.69 4.06 22.57
N GLY A 112 0.07 3.30 21.83
CA GLY A 112 0.17 1.83 21.99
C GLY A 112 -0.96 1.04 21.35
N ARG A 113 -1.86 1.68 20.60
CA ARG A 113 -2.88 1.02 19.79
C ARG A 113 -2.26 0.49 18.52
N ARG A 114 -2.69 -0.68 18.05
CA ARG A 114 -2.17 -1.30 16.82
C ARG A 114 -3.25 -1.58 15.79
N ALA A 115 -4.52 -1.57 16.18
CA ALA A 115 -5.66 -1.86 15.32
C ALA A 115 -6.47 -0.60 15.02
N LEU A 116 -6.99 -0.51 13.77
CA LEU A 116 -7.88 0.54 13.31
C LEU A 116 -8.91 -0.04 12.34
N ALA A 117 -10.20 0.18 12.61
CA ALA A 117 -11.27 -0.16 11.69
C ALA A 117 -11.56 1.02 10.75
N ILE A 118 -11.66 0.74 9.46
CA ILE A 118 -12.04 1.68 8.41
C ILE A 118 -13.44 1.31 7.97
N VAL A 119 -14.35 2.22 8.14
CA VAL A 119 -15.78 2.04 7.85
C VAL A 119 -16.28 3.15 6.94
N GLY A 120 -17.00 2.77 5.90
CA GLY A 120 -17.71 3.70 5.04
C GLY A 120 -19.10 4.05 5.53
N VAL A 121 -19.71 5.03 4.89
CA VAL A 121 -21.12 5.36 5.10
C VAL A 121 -21.98 4.51 4.18
N ASP A 122 -21.64 4.47 2.88
CA ASP A 122 -22.38 3.80 1.82
C ASP A 122 -21.54 2.72 1.13
N GLN A 123 -22.18 1.81 0.38
CA GLN A 123 -21.51 0.66 -0.26
C GLN A 123 -20.42 1.04 -1.28
N ASP A 124 -20.56 2.17 -1.95
CA ASP A 124 -19.65 2.60 -3.02
C ASP A 124 -18.89 3.89 -2.71
N ASP A 125 -18.75 4.23 -1.43
CA ASP A 125 -18.03 5.43 -0.97
C ASP A 125 -16.50 5.36 -1.11
N GLY A 126 -15.98 4.22 -1.54
CA GLY A 126 -14.55 4.02 -1.75
C GLY A 126 -13.76 3.63 -0.51
N SER A 127 -14.41 3.37 0.62
CA SER A 127 -13.74 3.01 1.90
C SER A 127 -12.80 1.81 1.78
N ALA A 128 -13.18 0.77 1.05
CA ALA A 128 -12.33 -0.40 0.82
C ALA A 128 -11.03 -0.05 0.06
N LEU A 129 -11.12 0.82 -0.95
CA LEU A 129 -9.95 1.31 -1.69
C LEU A 129 -9.12 2.26 -0.84
N PHE A 130 -9.76 3.07 0.00
CA PHE A 130 -9.06 3.92 0.96
C PHE A 130 -8.26 3.06 1.94
N ALA A 131 -8.84 2.00 2.50
CA ALA A 131 -8.17 1.07 3.40
C ALA A 131 -6.95 0.41 2.73
N ALA A 132 -7.10 -0.05 1.49
CA ALA A 132 -6.04 -0.66 0.70
C ALA A 132 -4.87 0.31 0.42
N ASN A 133 -5.18 1.53 -0.04
CA ASN A 133 -4.17 2.54 -0.31
C ASN A 133 -3.48 3.02 0.98
N LEU A 134 -4.21 3.14 2.08
CA LEU A 134 -3.66 3.50 3.38
C LEU A 134 -2.72 2.41 3.90
N ALA A 135 -3.06 1.12 3.73
CA ALA A 135 -2.19 0.00 4.08
C ALA A 135 -0.85 0.04 3.32
N ILE A 136 -0.90 0.32 2.01
CA ILE A 136 0.31 0.52 1.19
C ILE A 136 1.15 1.66 1.76
N VAL A 137 0.53 2.81 2.07
CA VAL A 137 1.26 3.99 2.58
C VAL A 137 1.89 3.73 3.95
N PHE A 138 1.29 2.92 4.82
CA PHE A 138 1.92 2.48 6.07
C PHE A 138 3.11 1.56 5.81
N SER A 139 2.95 0.54 4.96
CA SER A 139 4.04 -0.38 4.63
C SER A 139 5.23 0.31 3.96
N GLN A 140 5.00 1.36 3.16
CA GLN A 140 6.05 2.19 2.56
C GLN A 140 6.87 2.99 3.59
N LEU A 141 6.37 3.13 4.82
CA LEU A 141 7.12 3.72 5.94
C LEU A 141 8.01 2.70 6.66
N GLY A 142 7.87 1.41 6.34
CA GLY A 142 8.58 0.31 7.01
C GLY A 142 7.79 -0.30 8.18
N GLU A 143 6.52 0.08 8.37
CA GLU A 143 5.66 -0.52 9.39
C GLU A 143 5.15 -1.88 8.91
N GLN A 144 5.33 -2.92 9.71
CA GLN A 144 4.74 -4.24 9.45
C GLN A 144 3.22 -4.13 9.47
N THR A 145 2.62 -4.03 8.29
CA THR A 145 1.20 -3.69 8.10
C THR A 145 0.41 -4.90 7.67
N LEU A 146 -0.72 -5.15 8.34
CA LEU A 146 -1.72 -6.12 7.94
C LEU A 146 -3.02 -5.41 7.57
N LEU A 147 -3.52 -5.66 6.37
CA LEU A 147 -4.88 -5.32 5.97
C LEU A 147 -5.77 -6.55 6.08
N VAL A 148 -6.81 -6.46 6.88
CA VAL A 148 -7.81 -7.52 7.07
C VAL A 148 -9.08 -7.16 6.34
N ASP A 149 -9.51 -7.99 5.39
CA ASP A 149 -10.82 -7.88 4.76
C ASP A 149 -11.89 -8.45 5.73
N ALA A 150 -12.41 -7.59 6.59
CA ALA A 150 -13.48 -7.90 7.52
C ALA A 150 -14.88 -7.61 6.92
N ASN A 151 -14.94 -7.21 5.65
CA ASN A 151 -16.18 -7.09 4.91
C ASN A 151 -16.65 -8.47 4.41
N LEU A 152 -17.12 -9.29 5.33
CA LEU A 152 -17.59 -10.65 5.05
C LEU A 152 -18.90 -10.70 4.24
N ARG A 153 -19.44 -9.54 3.82
CA ARG A 153 -20.63 -9.44 2.97
C ARG A 153 -20.29 -9.21 1.50
N ALA A 154 -19.33 -8.35 1.24
CA ALA A 154 -18.87 -7.99 -0.10
C ALA A 154 -17.35 -7.70 -0.10
N PRO A 155 -16.52 -8.74 0.09
CA PRO A 155 -15.08 -8.59 0.18
C PRO A 155 -14.49 -8.06 -1.13
N ARG A 156 -13.47 -7.19 -1.04
CA ARG A 156 -12.84 -6.56 -2.21
C ARG A 156 -11.32 -6.59 -2.17
N GLN A 157 -10.70 -6.87 -1.02
CA GLN A 157 -9.25 -6.77 -0.87
C GLN A 157 -8.51 -7.85 -1.67
N GLN A 158 -9.08 -9.06 -1.77
CA GLN A 158 -8.51 -10.13 -2.59
C GLN A 158 -8.37 -9.73 -4.07
N ASP A 159 -9.36 -9.00 -4.62
CA ASP A 159 -9.33 -8.54 -6.01
C ASP A 159 -8.38 -7.35 -6.16
N ALA A 160 -8.36 -6.43 -5.19
CA ALA A 160 -7.47 -5.28 -5.20
C ALA A 160 -5.99 -5.70 -5.23
N PHE A 161 -5.63 -6.72 -4.47
CA PHE A 161 -4.26 -7.22 -4.36
C PHE A 161 -3.96 -8.48 -5.22
N ALA A 162 -4.87 -8.86 -6.13
CA ALA A 162 -4.75 -10.03 -6.99
C ALA A 162 -4.46 -11.34 -6.22
N ILE A 163 -5.00 -11.46 -5.01
CA ILE A 163 -4.86 -12.65 -4.17
C ILE A 163 -5.92 -13.66 -4.59
N LYS A 164 -5.53 -14.93 -4.71
CA LYS A 164 -6.45 -16.04 -4.99
C LYS A 164 -6.61 -16.91 -3.73
N PRO A 165 -7.39 -16.46 -2.75
CA PRO A 165 -7.51 -17.17 -1.48
C PRO A 165 -8.41 -18.40 -1.65
N ARG A 166 -8.05 -19.47 -0.93
CA ARG A 166 -8.96 -20.60 -0.71
C ARG A 166 -9.73 -20.41 0.59
N GLN A 167 -9.12 -19.77 1.56
CA GLN A 167 -9.61 -19.52 2.92
C GLN A 167 -9.22 -18.12 3.37
N GLY A 168 -9.81 -17.63 4.46
CA GLY A 168 -9.52 -16.31 5.00
C GLY A 168 -10.06 -16.13 6.42
N LEU A 169 -10.35 -14.89 6.79
CA LEU A 169 -10.80 -14.48 8.11
C LEU A 169 -11.98 -15.33 8.63
N SER A 170 -13.01 -15.52 7.81
CA SER A 170 -14.20 -16.28 8.21
C SER A 170 -13.90 -17.74 8.49
N ASP A 171 -13.00 -18.35 7.70
CA ASP A 171 -12.60 -19.73 7.87
C ASP A 171 -11.76 -19.92 9.14
N LEU A 172 -10.87 -18.96 9.44
CA LEU A 172 -10.09 -18.93 10.65
C LEU A 172 -10.99 -18.82 11.89
N LEU A 173 -11.96 -17.89 11.87
CA LEU A 173 -12.92 -17.71 12.95
C LEU A 173 -13.87 -18.91 13.14
N ALA A 174 -14.08 -19.69 12.08
CA ALA A 174 -14.83 -20.94 12.14
C ALA A 174 -13.98 -22.16 12.55
N GLY A 175 -12.66 -21.97 12.82
CA GLY A 175 -11.75 -23.05 13.19
C GLY A 175 -11.40 -23.99 12.02
N ARG A 176 -11.51 -23.51 10.77
CA ARG A 176 -11.24 -24.29 9.54
C ARG A 176 -9.91 -23.91 8.87
N ALA A 177 -9.23 -22.92 9.40
CA ALA A 177 -7.96 -22.43 8.91
C ALA A 177 -7.11 -21.86 10.04
N ASP A 178 -5.83 -21.69 9.77
CA ASP A 178 -4.84 -21.06 10.64
C ASP A 178 -4.36 -19.71 10.04
N LEU A 179 -3.36 -19.08 10.65
CA LEU A 179 -2.83 -17.80 10.22
C LEU A 179 -2.06 -17.85 8.89
N ASP A 180 -1.85 -19.01 8.31
CA ASP A 180 -1.27 -19.21 6.96
C ASP A 180 -2.16 -18.67 5.82
N VAL A 181 -3.42 -18.33 6.12
CA VAL A 181 -4.32 -17.61 5.20
C VAL A 181 -3.87 -16.18 4.91
N ILE A 182 -2.94 -15.63 5.71
CA ILE A 182 -2.39 -14.30 5.50
C ILE A 182 -1.41 -14.33 4.32
N ALA A 183 -1.73 -13.60 3.27
CA ALA A 183 -0.91 -13.48 2.09
C ALA A 183 0.04 -12.28 2.17
N ARG A 184 1.33 -12.48 1.94
CA ARG A 184 2.27 -11.37 1.73
C ARG A 184 2.07 -10.76 0.36
N VAL A 185 2.17 -9.44 0.26
CA VAL A 185 2.14 -8.73 -1.02
C VAL A 185 3.58 -8.59 -1.54
N PRO A 186 4.00 -9.34 -2.58
CA PRO A 186 5.41 -9.38 -2.99
C PRO A 186 6.00 -8.01 -3.37
N ALA A 187 5.13 -7.11 -3.83
CA ALA A 187 5.51 -5.76 -4.24
C ALA A 187 5.83 -4.82 -3.05
N PHE A 188 5.34 -5.12 -1.86
CA PHE A 188 5.50 -4.33 -0.64
C PHE A 188 5.89 -5.25 0.51
N VAL A 189 7.18 -5.28 0.84
CA VAL A 189 7.78 -6.26 1.77
C VAL A 189 7.07 -6.27 3.14
N ASP A 190 6.66 -5.10 3.60
CA ASP A 190 6.04 -4.91 4.91
C ASP A 190 4.51 -4.92 4.86
N LEU A 191 3.91 -5.37 3.73
CA LEU A 191 2.46 -5.49 3.58
C LEU A 191 2.03 -6.94 3.50
N SER A 192 1.05 -7.27 4.34
CA SER A 192 0.30 -8.52 4.28
C SER A 192 -1.20 -8.23 4.18
N VAL A 193 -1.94 -9.14 3.57
CA VAL A 193 -3.40 -9.05 3.44
C VAL A 193 -4.02 -10.36 3.92
N MET A 194 -5.01 -10.25 4.80
CA MET A 194 -5.88 -11.37 5.19
C MET A 194 -7.20 -11.24 4.42
N PRO A 195 -7.48 -12.12 3.46
CA PRO A 195 -8.74 -12.10 2.71
C PRO A 195 -9.92 -12.49 3.60
N ALA A 196 -11.13 -12.16 3.18
CA ALA A 196 -12.35 -12.48 3.93
C ALA A 196 -12.60 -14.00 4.05
N GLY A 197 -12.24 -14.77 3.03
CA GLY A 197 -12.49 -16.21 2.97
C GLY A 197 -13.90 -16.57 2.52
N THR A 198 -14.43 -17.68 3.01
CA THR A 198 -15.78 -18.17 2.70
C THR A 198 -16.83 -17.22 3.28
N LEU A 199 -17.79 -16.76 2.46
CA LEU A 199 -18.85 -15.85 2.93
C LEU A 199 -19.79 -16.57 3.91
N PRO A 200 -19.83 -16.15 5.18
CA PRO A 200 -20.72 -16.76 6.16
C PRO A 200 -22.15 -16.22 6.04
N PRO A 201 -23.17 -17.00 6.43
CA PRO A 201 -24.56 -16.52 6.40
C PRO A 201 -24.85 -15.45 7.47
N ASN A 202 -24.01 -15.37 8.51
CA ASN A 202 -24.18 -14.48 9.66
C ASN A 202 -22.85 -13.79 10.05
N PRO A 203 -22.37 -12.84 9.23
CA PRO A 203 -21.08 -12.19 9.42
C PRO A 203 -20.92 -11.51 10.78
N GLN A 204 -21.94 -10.76 11.21
CA GLN A 204 -21.94 -10.01 12.45
C GLN A 204 -21.73 -10.91 13.67
N GLU A 205 -22.44 -12.05 13.73
CA GLU A 205 -22.32 -12.99 14.86
C GLU A 205 -20.94 -13.61 14.90
N LEU A 206 -20.35 -13.91 13.75
CA LEU A 206 -19.01 -14.47 13.65
C LEU A 206 -17.96 -13.47 14.18
N LEU A 207 -18.05 -12.21 13.79
CA LEU A 207 -17.18 -11.12 14.23
C LEU A 207 -17.39 -10.74 15.71
N ALA A 208 -18.58 -11.01 16.27
CA ALA A 208 -18.89 -10.74 17.68
C ALA A 208 -18.39 -11.80 18.67
N ARG A 209 -17.89 -12.94 18.17
CA ARG A 209 -17.40 -14.04 19.03
C ARG A 209 -16.06 -13.72 19.70
N GLU A 210 -15.80 -14.40 20.82
CA GLU A 210 -14.52 -14.33 21.55
C GLU A 210 -13.32 -14.70 20.66
N GLY A 211 -13.50 -15.59 19.67
CA GLY A 211 -12.48 -15.98 18.71
C GLY A 211 -11.92 -14.78 17.93
N PHE A 212 -12.74 -13.78 17.60
CA PHE A 212 -12.26 -12.58 16.92
C PHE A 212 -11.39 -11.71 17.85
N ARG A 213 -11.75 -11.57 19.13
CA ARG A 213 -10.91 -10.86 20.11
C ARG A 213 -9.55 -11.53 20.27
N ASN A 214 -9.53 -12.87 20.41
CA ASN A 214 -8.30 -13.63 20.54
C ASN A 214 -7.42 -13.52 19.30
N LEU A 215 -8.04 -13.55 18.11
CA LEU A 215 -7.36 -13.31 16.84
C LEU A 215 -6.75 -11.91 16.80
N ASN A 216 -7.52 -10.87 17.14
CA ASN A 216 -7.04 -9.49 17.14
C ASN A 216 -5.78 -9.33 18.02
N THR A 217 -5.80 -9.88 19.24
CA THR A 217 -4.63 -9.88 20.13
C THR A 217 -3.41 -10.56 19.51
N GLN A 218 -3.61 -11.67 18.80
CA GLN A 218 -2.52 -12.36 18.10
C GLN A 218 -1.98 -11.53 16.92
N LEU A 219 -2.84 -10.86 16.15
CA LEU A 219 -2.44 -10.01 15.04
C LEU A 219 -1.68 -8.79 15.54
N GLU A 220 -2.16 -8.12 16.57
CA GLU A 220 -1.49 -6.96 17.19
C GLU A 220 -0.12 -7.32 17.80
N SER A 221 0.13 -8.57 18.16
CA SER A 221 1.44 -9.00 18.61
C SER A 221 2.46 -9.21 17.48
N ARG A 222 1.99 -9.35 16.24
CA ARG A 222 2.82 -9.68 15.06
C ARG A 222 3.03 -8.53 14.10
N TYR A 223 2.11 -7.56 14.10
CA TYR A 223 2.11 -6.42 13.20
C TYR A 223 2.14 -5.12 13.99
N ASP A 224 2.79 -4.10 13.42
CA ASP A 224 2.80 -2.76 13.98
C ASP A 224 1.46 -2.06 13.73
N ILE A 225 0.88 -2.32 12.56
CA ILE A 225 -0.37 -1.73 12.08
C ILE A 225 -1.29 -2.85 11.60
N VAL A 226 -2.51 -2.90 12.15
CA VAL A 226 -3.59 -3.78 11.69
C VAL A 226 -4.77 -2.92 11.26
N LEU A 227 -5.08 -2.93 9.97
CA LEU A 227 -6.21 -2.20 9.40
C LEU A 227 -7.34 -3.18 9.07
N TYR A 228 -8.53 -2.90 9.54
CA TYR A 228 -9.73 -3.67 9.22
C TYR A 228 -10.59 -2.90 8.21
N ASP A 229 -10.76 -3.46 7.01
CA ASP A 229 -11.77 -3.01 6.06
C ASP A 229 -13.11 -3.64 6.45
N VAL A 230 -14.05 -2.84 6.91
CA VAL A 230 -15.34 -3.32 7.41
C VAL A 230 -16.48 -2.83 6.54
N PRO A 231 -17.65 -3.55 6.53
CA PRO A 231 -18.80 -3.11 5.78
C PRO A 231 -19.25 -1.70 6.20
N PRO A 232 -19.81 -0.90 5.26
CA PRO A 232 -20.35 0.41 5.59
C PRO A 232 -21.54 0.32 6.55
N PHE A 233 -21.75 1.38 7.32
CA PHE A 233 -22.82 1.44 8.32
C PHE A 233 -24.22 1.22 7.73
N GLN A 234 -24.45 1.59 6.49
CA GLN A 234 -25.71 1.38 5.80
C GLN A 234 -26.08 -0.11 5.66
N VAL A 235 -25.07 -0.98 5.61
CA VAL A 235 -25.28 -2.43 5.38
C VAL A 235 -25.57 -3.19 6.67
N GLY A 236 -25.06 -2.71 7.81
CA GLY A 236 -25.23 -3.36 9.09
C GLY A 236 -24.34 -2.84 10.20
N VAL A 237 -24.39 -3.50 11.35
CA VAL A 237 -23.62 -3.12 12.54
C VAL A 237 -22.31 -3.90 12.69
N ASP A 238 -21.82 -4.52 11.63
CA ASP A 238 -20.58 -5.30 11.62
C ASP A 238 -19.38 -4.46 12.08
N ALA A 239 -19.36 -3.17 11.70
CA ALA A 239 -18.34 -2.23 12.14
C ALA A 239 -18.29 -2.07 13.67
N VAL A 240 -19.46 -2.07 14.33
CA VAL A 240 -19.53 -2.00 15.80
C VAL A 240 -19.01 -3.30 16.41
N ALA A 241 -19.32 -4.46 15.82
CA ALA A 241 -18.79 -5.75 16.28
C ALA A 241 -17.27 -5.79 16.22
N VAL A 242 -16.65 -5.30 15.13
CA VAL A 242 -15.20 -5.21 14.98
C VAL A 242 -14.60 -4.20 15.95
N ALA A 243 -15.14 -2.98 16.04
CA ALA A 243 -14.58 -1.90 16.86
C ALA A 243 -14.71 -2.14 18.37
N SER A 244 -15.58 -3.06 18.81
CA SER A 244 -15.77 -3.40 20.22
C SER A 244 -14.78 -4.45 20.74
N ARG A 245 -13.90 -4.95 19.91
CA ARG A 245 -12.99 -6.08 20.21
C ARG A 245 -11.55 -5.65 20.13
#